data_ee73f51c826a57ae7ccae3e04d0a58cd
#
_entry.id   ee73f51c826a57ae7ccae3e04d0a58cd
#
_cell.length_a   1.000
_cell.length_b   1.000
_cell.length_c   1.000
_cell.angle_alpha   90.00
_cell.angle_beta   90.00
_cell.angle_gamma   90.00
#
_symmetry.space_group_name_H-M   'P 1'
#
loop_
_entity.id
_entity.type
_entity.pdbx_description
1 polymer ?
#
loop_
_entity_poly.entity_id
_entity_poly.type
_entity_poly.pdbx_seq_one_letter_code
_entity_poly.pdbx_strand_id
1 'polypeptide(L)'
;MLNLDALPLSRKQLRSIGQATARVNIWHGSVRSGKTIASLLAFVIAVATAGPSGLIIICGRSLQTIERNVFEPLQDAALFGPLARHVHHTRGATTATILGRTVHLIGAADTRAEGRLRGLTAQLAYVDEATLLPEGFWTQLLARLSVPGARLYATTNPDSPRHWLKTGYLDRAAELNLRAWHFRLADNPSLSAEYVADLTAEYVGLWRRRMIDGAWVVAEGAIYDMWDEGAHVVDALPDMRRHWLGVDYGTTNPFAAILLGEGVDGRLYACAEWRHDARAVHRSMTDAQYSAALRAWLADYRPPGADPDGPAGVTREWTFVDPSAASFSTQLWTDGHPGLARATNDVADGIRSVSSLLAAGRLLVHRSCEGLLTELPGYSWDPKATERGEDAPLKVDDHSADALRYVVHSTAHEWRHLLTAHQPTEEEAAV
;
A
#
# COMPACT_ATOMS: atom_id res chain seq x y z
N MET A 1 -8.67 36.97 -4.54
CA MET A 1 -8.91 36.40 -3.22
C MET A 1 -9.56 35.04 -3.42
N LEU A 2 -9.02 33.98 -2.86
CA LEU A 2 -9.64 32.64 -2.88
C LEU A 2 -10.94 32.72 -2.07
N ASN A 3 -12.06 32.41 -2.68
CA ASN A 3 -13.30 32.23 -1.94
C ASN A 3 -13.31 30.82 -1.34
N LEU A 4 -12.78 30.67 -0.13
CA LEU A 4 -12.72 29.39 0.59
C LEU A 4 -14.13 28.87 0.95
N ASP A 5 -15.13 29.72 1.00
CA ASP A 5 -16.53 29.36 1.29
C ASP A 5 -17.18 28.58 0.13
N ALA A 6 -16.60 28.64 -1.07
CA ALA A 6 -17.08 27.92 -2.23
C ALA A 6 -16.52 26.47 -2.32
N LEU A 7 -15.53 26.14 -1.50
CA LEU A 7 -14.97 24.79 -1.44
C LEU A 7 -15.75 23.97 -0.40
N PRO A 8 -16.05 22.70 -0.66
CA PRO A 8 -16.76 21.82 0.29
C PRO A 8 -15.82 21.37 1.42
N LEU A 9 -15.31 22.34 2.21
CA LEU A 9 -14.40 22.11 3.31
C LEU A 9 -15.16 22.06 4.64
N SER A 10 -14.85 21.10 5.48
CA SER A 10 -15.35 21.04 6.85
C SER A 10 -14.79 22.19 7.70
N ARG A 11 -15.51 22.54 8.77
CA ARG A 11 -15.02 23.53 9.77
C ARG A 11 -13.64 23.15 10.33
N LYS A 12 -13.37 21.86 10.47
CA LYS A 12 -12.08 21.34 10.95
C LYS A 12 -10.95 21.56 9.95
N GLN A 13 -11.22 21.34 8.66
CA GLN A 13 -10.27 21.65 7.61
C GLN A 13 -9.95 23.15 7.58
N LEU A 14 -10.97 24.02 7.54
CA LEU A 14 -10.79 25.48 7.57
C LEU A 14 -9.99 25.95 8.79
N ARG A 15 -10.31 25.42 9.98
CA ARG A 15 -9.57 25.74 11.20
C ARG A 15 -8.11 25.31 11.11
N SER A 16 -7.84 24.12 10.61
CA SER A 16 -6.46 23.62 10.46
C SER A 16 -5.64 24.46 9.48
N ILE A 17 -6.26 24.93 8.38
CA ILE A 17 -5.62 25.83 7.41
C ILE A 17 -5.24 27.15 8.09
N GLY A 18 -6.19 27.80 8.76
CA GLY A 18 -5.96 29.10 9.41
C GLY A 18 -4.97 29.05 10.58
N GLN A 19 -4.84 27.89 11.22
CA GLN A 19 -3.94 27.69 12.36
C GLN A 19 -2.56 27.13 12.02
N ALA A 20 -2.26 26.84 10.75
CA ALA A 20 -1.00 26.23 10.30
C ALA A 20 0.16 27.23 10.29
N THR A 21 0.46 27.80 11.44
CA THR A 21 1.46 28.87 11.63
C THR A 21 2.70 28.43 12.39
N ALA A 22 2.74 27.19 12.92
CA ALA A 22 3.88 26.66 13.63
C ALA A 22 5.06 26.37 12.66
N ARG A 23 6.26 26.16 13.22
CA ARG A 23 7.41 25.72 12.43
C ARG A 23 7.17 24.37 11.75
N VAL A 24 6.47 23.46 12.43
CA VAL A 24 6.05 22.15 11.91
C VAL A 24 4.54 22.01 12.05
N ASN A 25 3.87 21.67 10.96
CA ASN A 25 2.42 21.52 10.90
C ASN A 25 2.09 20.17 10.28
N ILE A 26 1.40 19.28 11.03
CA ILE A 26 1.16 17.88 10.65
C ILE A 26 -0.34 17.58 10.64
N TRP A 27 -0.86 17.12 9.50
CA TRP A 27 -2.20 16.55 9.36
C TRP A 27 -2.07 15.03 9.34
N HIS A 28 -2.57 14.36 10.36
CA HIS A 28 -2.52 12.91 10.47
C HIS A 28 -3.91 12.31 10.69
N GLY A 29 -4.09 11.04 10.35
CA GLY A 29 -5.37 10.35 10.56
C GLY A 29 -5.79 9.50 9.37
N SER A 30 -7.09 9.18 9.29
CA SER A 30 -7.63 8.21 8.34
C SER A 30 -7.43 8.59 6.87
N VAL A 31 -7.47 7.59 6.00
CA VAL A 31 -7.48 7.81 4.55
C VAL A 31 -8.74 8.59 4.16
N ARG A 32 -8.70 9.28 3.02
CA ARG A 32 -9.83 10.04 2.46
C ARG A 32 -10.47 11.08 3.42
N SER A 33 -9.84 11.38 4.54
CA SER A 33 -10.36 12.34 5.54
C SER A 33 -10.28 13.81 5.11
N GLY A 34 -9.74 14.10 3.92
CA GLY A 34 -9.57 15.46 3.41
C GLY A 34 -8.36 16.21 3.97
N LYS A 35 -7.48 15.53 4.76
CA LYS A 35 -6.26 16.10 5.31
C LYS A 35 -5.30 16.65 4.25
N THR A 36 -5.14 15.94 3.11
CA THR A 36 -4.26 16.34 2.02
C THR A 36 -4.73 17.64 1.37
N ILE A 37 -6.01 17.77 1.09
CA ILE A 37 -6.56 19.03 0.52
C ILE A 37 -6.37 20.21 1.48
N ALA A 38 -6.64 20.00 2.78
CA ALA A 38 -6.45 21.06 3.79
C ALA A 38 -4.97 21.48 3.91
N SER A 39 -4.05 20.52 3.96
CA SER A 39 -2.62 20.80 4.06
C SER A 39 -2.04 21.45 2.80
N LEU A 40 -2.48 21.04 1.62
CA LEU A 40 -2.08 21.65 0.35
C LEU A 40 -2.57 23.11 0.25
N LEU A 41 -3.81 23.40 0.66
CA LEU A 41 -4.30 24.78 0.72
C LEU A 41 -3.47 25.64 1.69
N ALA A 42 -3.17 25.10 2.89
CA ALA A 42 -2.32 25.80 3.85
C ALA A 42 -0.91 26.06 3.29
N PHE A 43 -0.35 25.09 2.58
CA PHE A 43 0.95 25.22 1.93
C PHE A 43 0.93 26.25 0.79
N VAL A 44 -0.07 26.24 -0.09
CA VAL A 44 -0.20 27.22 -1.18
C VAL A 44 -0.36 28.65 -0.64
N ILE A 45 -1.12 28.83 0.45
CA ILE A 45 -1.19 30.12 1.15
C ILE A 45 0.18 30.55 1.68
N ALA A 46 0.95 29.61 2.24
CA ALA A 46 2.31 29.89 2.68
C ALA A 46 3.24 30.24 1.52
N VAL A 47 3.13 29.56 0.37
CA VAL A 47 3.89 29.91 -0.86
C VAL A 47 3.55 31.32 -1.34
N ALA A 48 2.28 31.71 -1.32
CA ALA A 48 1.83 33.06 -1.72
C ALA A 48 2.42 34.17 -0.84
N THR A 49 2.69 33.87 0.44
CA THR A 49 3.18 34.83 1.44
C THR A 49 4.66 34.65 1.77
N ALA A 50 5.34 33.69 1.14
CA ALA A 50 6.74 33.41 1.39
C ALA A 50 7.65 34.58 0.93
N GLY A 51 8.66 34.90 1.75
CA GLY A 51 9.71 35.84 1.38
C GLY A 51 10.55 35.35 0.20
N PRO A 52 11.48 36.16 -0.30
CA PRO A 52 12.31 35.83 -1.45
C PRO A 52 13.46 34.86 -1.12
N SER A 53 13.77 34.64 0.16
CA SER A 53 14.96 33.89 0.61
C SER A 53 14.62 32.44 0.89
N GLY A 54 15.48 31.53 0.46
CA GLY A 54 15.36 30.10 0.68
C GLY A 54 14.50 29.39 -0.36
N LEU A 55 14.69 28.09 -0.47
CA LEU A 55 13.99 27.23 -1.41
C LEU A 55 12.60 26.82 -0.88
N ILE A 56 11.72 26.51 -1.80
CA ILE A 56 10.46 25.82 -1.53
C ILE A 56 10.63 24.39 -1.98
N ILE A 57 10.40 23.43 -1.08
CA ILE A 57 10.69 22.00 -1.32
C ILE A 57 9.41 21.20 -1.11
N ILE A 58 9.14 20.23 -2.00
CA ILE A 58 8.10 19.21 -1.82
C ILE A 58 8.79 17.85 -1.79
N CYS A 59 8.51 17.07 -0.75
CA CYS A 59 9.07 15.75 -0.52
C CYS A 59 7.98 14.68 -0.48
N GLY A 60 8.30 13.49 -0.91
CA GLY A 60 7.48 12.30 -0.82
C GLY A 60 8.33 11.06 -1.06
N ARG A 61 7.73 9.86 -1.01
CA ARG A 61 8.46 8.60 -1.23
C ARG A 61 9.17 8.56 -2.59
N SER A 62 8.53 9.05 -3.65
CA SER A 62 9.10 9.12 -4.98
C SER A 62 8.57 10.35 -5.74
N LEU A 63 9.21 10.70 -6.86
CA LEU A 63 8.69 11.77 -7.73
C LEU A 63 7.29 11.43 -8.25
N GLN A 64 7.02 10.17 -8.59
CA GLN A 64 5.70 9.72 -9.06
C GLN A 64 4.61 9.88 -7.99
N THR A 65 4.92 9.58 -6.71
CA THR A 65 3.95 9.80 -5.62
C THR A 65 3.69 11.28 -5.40
N ILE A 66 4.71 12.13 -5.50
CA ILE A 66 4.55 13.60 -5.43
C ILE A 66 3.67 14.11 -6.58
N GLU A 67 3.90 13.64 -7.81
CA GLU A 67 3.05 13.98 -8.96
C GLU A 67 1.60 13.66 -8.69
N ARG A 68 1.29 12.40 -8.35
CA ARG A 68 -0.06 11.91 -8.15
C ARG A 68 -0.77 12.52 -6.94
N ASN A 69 -0.07 12.66 -5.81
CA ASN A 69 -0.70 13.04 -4.55
C ASN A 69 -0.71 14.55 -4.31
N VAL A 70 0.18 15.29 -4.96
CA VAL A 70 0.34 16.74 -4.75
C VAL A 70 -0.04 17.53 -6.01
N PHE A 71 0.58 17.24 -7.16
CA PHE A 71 0.39 18.07 -8.36
C PHE A 71 -0.90 17.77 -9.11
N GLU A 72 -1.27 16.50 -9.30
CA GLU A 72 -2.56 16.18 -9.92
C GLU A 72 -3.74 16.84 -9.19
N PRO A 73 -3.86 16.75 -7.84
CA PRO A 73 -4.89 17.50 -7.12
C PRO A 73 -4.77 19.01 -7.25
N LEU A 74 -3.56 19.59 -7.13
CA LEU A 74 -3.36 21.05 -7.22
C LEU A 74 -3.70 21.62 -8.60
N GLN A 75 -3.54 20.83 -9.65
CA GLN A 75 -3.87 21.20 -11.04
C GLN A 75 -5.33 20.91 -11.39
N ASP A 76 -6.07 20.24 -10.53
CA ASP A 76 -7.50 19.98 -10.75
C ASP A 76 -8.34 21.21 -10.40
N ALA A 77 -8.96 21.78 -11.42
CA ALA A 77 -9.84 22.95 -11.27
C ALA A 77 -11.13 22.62 -10.48
N ALA A 78 -11.57 21.36 -10.43
CA ALA A 78 -12.71 20.95 -9.61
C ALA A 78 -12.36 20.99 -8.11
N LEU A 79 -11.09 20.73 -7.74
CA LEU A 79 -10.63 20.74 -6.36
C LEU A 79 -10.10 22.11 -5.90
N PHE A 80 -9.34 22.80 -6.76
CA PHE A 80 -8.63 24.03 -6.39
C PHE A 80 -9.12 25.27 -7.14
N GLY A 81 -10.15 25.14 -7.99
CA GLY A 81 -10.75 26.24 -8.71
C GLY A 81 -9.74 27.08 -9.52
N PRO A 82 -9.79 28.42 -9.43
CA PRO A 82 -8.86 29.27 -10.17
C PRO A 82 -7.38 29.13 -9.82
N LEU A 83 -7.04 28.55 -8.66
CA LEU A 83 -5.65 28.31 -8.27
C LEU A 83 -4.96 27.29 -9.18
N ALA A 84 -5.69 26.30 -9.69
CA ALA A 84 -5.13 25.23 -10.52
C ALA A 84 -4.34 25.77 -11.72
N ARG A 85 -4.80 26.89 -12.33
CA ARG A 85 -4.13 27.55 -13.47
C ARG A 85 -2.75 28.16 -13.14
N HIS A 86 -2.44 28.33 -11.85
CA HIS A 86 -1.18 28.88 -11.37
C HIS A 86 -0.22 27.82 -10.82
N VAL A 87 -0.52 26.56 -11.05
CA VAL A 87 0.32 25.41 -10.69
C VAL A 87 0.76 24.71 -11.96
N HIS A 88 2.06 24.65 -12.21
CA HIS A 88 2.62 24.05 -13.41
C HIS A 88 3.68 23.03 -13.04
N HIS A 89 3.45 21.79 -13.42
CA HIS A 89 4.40 20.70 -13.30
C HIS A 89 4.39 19.86 -14.58
N THR A 90 5.55 19.47 -15.04
CA THR A 90 5.74 18.55 -16.17
C THR A 90 6.13 17.19 -15.63
N ARG A 91 5.48 16.14 -16.07
CA ARG A 91 5.74 14.77 -15.63
C ARG A 91 7.22 14.42 -15.71
N GLY A 92 7.78 13.88 -14.62
CA GLY A 92 9.18 13.50 -14.51
C GLY A 92 10.14 14.66 -14.17
N ALA A 93 9.67 15.92 -14.15
CA ALA A 93 10.50 17.05 -13.77
C ALA A 93 10.77 17.07 -12.26
N THR A 94 11.98 17.49 -11.86
CA THR A 94 12.37 17.67 -10.46
C THR A 94 12.06 19.09 -9.93
N THR A 95 11.40 19.90 -10.73
CA THR A 95 10.93 21.24 -10.37
C THR A 95 9.53 21.49 -10.88
N ALA A 96 8.81 22.38 -10.21
CA ALA A 96 7.49 22.85 -10.58
C ALA A 96 7.37 24.36 -10.30
N THR A 97 6.26 24.94 -10.70
CA THR A 97 5.91 26.34 -10.38
C THR A 97 4.56 26.40 -9.68
N ILE A 98 4.51 27.05 -8.53
CA ILE A 98 3.28 27.34 -7.79
C ILE A 98 3.21 28.86 -7.57
N LEU A 99 2.16 29.51 -8.07
CA LEU A 99 1.98 30.97 -7.99
C LEU A 99 3.22 31.78 -8.47
N GLY A 100 3.85 31.30 -9.55
CA GLY A 100 5.07 31.92 -10.09
C GLY A 100 6.36 31.63 -9.30
N ARG A 101 6.29 30.84 -8.21
CA ARG A 101 7.45 30.46 -7.40
C ARG A 101 7.96 29.09 -7.80
N THR A 102 9.27 28.96 -7.97
CA THR A 102 9.90 27.65 -8.23
C THR A 102 9.85 26.78 -6.98
N VAL A 103 9.44 25.52 -7.17
CA VAL A 103 9.36 24.50 -6.13
C VAL A 103 10.24 23.31 -6.55
N HIS A 104 11.04 22.80 -5.64
CA HIS A 104 11.96 21.67 -5.87
C HIS A 104 11.34 20.38 -5.34
N LEU A 105 11.40 19.30 -6.14
CA LEU A 105 10.79 17.99 -5.80
C LEU A 105 11.87 16.99 -5.42
N ILE A 106 11.72 16.34 -4.28
CA ILE A 106 12.69 15.39 -3.74
C ILE A 106 11.98 14.10 -3.35
N GLY A 107 12.25 13.01 -4.09
CA GLY A 107 11.87 11.66 -3.67
C GLY A 107 12.80 11.15 -2.57
N ALA A 108 12.25 10.54 -1.52
CA ALA A 108 12.98 10.10 -0.34
C ALA A 108 12.71 8.61 -0.01
N ALA A 109 12.84 7.76 -1.03
CA ALA A 109 12.58 6.32 -0.89
C ALA A 109 13.64 5.58 -0.05
N ASP A 110 14.84 6.12 0.09
CA ASP A 110 15.97 5.48 0.76
C ASP A 110 16.83 6.46 1.56
N THR A 111 17.72 5.94 2.40
CA THR A 111 18.64 6.72 3.24
C THR A 111 19.60 7.58 2.42
N ARG A 112 19.90 7.25 1.16
CA ARG A 112 20.75 8.07 0.28
C ARG A 112 20.09 9.38 -0.12
N ALA A 113 18.75 9.47 0.04
CA ALA A 113 18.02 10.70 -0.23
C ALA A 113 18.43 11.86 0.69
N GLU A 114 18.97 11.59 1.89
CA GLU A 114 19.52 12.62 2.78
C GLU A 114 20.59 13.47 2.08
N GLY A 115 21.40 12.85 1.22
CA GLY A 115 22.44 13.54 0.45
C GLY A 115 21.89 14.66 -0.45
N ARG A 116 20.64 14.52 -0.91
CA ARG A 116 19.99 15.52 -1.78
C ARG A 116 19.60 16.80 -1.03
N LEU A 117 19.51 16.74 0.29
CA LEU A 117 19.21 17.89 1.15
C LEU A 117 20.48 18.66 1.58
N ARG A 118 21.68 18.08 1.44
CA ARG A 118 22.91 18.69 1.89
C ARG A 118 23.19 19.99 1.11
N GLY A 119 23.54 21.04 1.84
CA GLY A 119 23.84 22.36 1.26
C GLY A 119 22.62 23.19 0.86
N LEU A 120 21.39 22.67 0.98
CA LEU A 120 20.20 23.45 0.72
C LEU A 120 19.85 24.35 1.91
N THR A 121 19.19 25.47 1.62
CA THR A 121 18.54 26.34 2.60
C THR A 121 17.09 26.50 2.18
N ALA A 122 16.15 26.05 3.01
CA ALA A 122 14.73 26.04 2.70
C ALA A 122 13.96 27.03 3.56
N GLN A 123 12.95 27.67 2.95
CA GLN A 123 11.97 28.50 3.62
C GLN A 123 10.69 27.72 3.88
N LEU A 124 10.23 26.94 2.90
CA LEU A 124 9.04 26.12 3.02
C LEU A 124 9.34 24.69 2.60
N ALA A 125 8.79 23.75 3.32
CA ALA A 125 8.77 22.34 2.94
C ALA A 125 7.35 21.78 3.03
N TYR A 126 6.97 20.95 2.06
CA TYR A 126 5.79 20.09 2.12
C TYR A 126 6.24 18.63 2.08
N VAL A 127 5.71 17.80 2.94
CA VAL A 127 6.02 16.37 3.03
C VAL A 127 4.73 15.57 2.88
N ASP A 128 4.65 14.79 1.82
CA ASP A 128 3.55 13.86 1.61
C ASP A 128 3.88 12.51 2.25
N GLU A 129 2.93 11.98 3.01
CA GLU A 129 3.02 10.70 3.72
C GLU A 129 4.32 10.54 4.55
N ALA A 130 4.49 11.40 5.55
CA ALA A 130 5.71 11.50 6.34
C ALA A 130 6.17 10.20 7.01
N THR A 131 5.25 9.30 7.39
CA THR A 131 5.59 7.98 7.95
C THR A 131 6.31 7.06 6.98
N LEU A 132 6.20 7.30 5.67
CA LEU A 132 6.89 6.50 4.65
C LEU A 132 8.33 6.97 4.39
N LEU A 133 8.78 8.04 5.05
CA LEU A 133 10.10 8.60 4.85
C LEU A 133 11.05 8.15 5.96
N PRO A 134 12.36 7.98 5.68
CA PRO A 134 13.36 7.72 6.70
C PRO A 134 13.47 8.88 7.72
N GLU A 135 13.60 8.54 9.01
CA GLU A 135 13.77 9.53 10.09
C GLU A 135 14.97 10.48 9.83
N GLY A 136 16.09 9.92 9.34
CA GLY A 136 17.27 10.71 9.01
C GLY A 136 16.97 11.77 7.94
N PHE A 137 16.16 11.43 6.91
CA PHE A 137 15.74 12.40 5.91
C PHE A 137 14.89 13.53 6.51
N TRP A 138 13.92 13.19 7.36
CA TRP A 138 13.09 14.18 8.06
C TRP A 138 13.93 15.12 8.93
N THR A 139 14.84 14.57 9.73
CA THR A 139 15.74 15.34 10.59
C THR A 139 16.63 16.29 9.78
N GLN A 140 17.19 15.82 8.67
CA GLN A 140 17.95 16.65 7.75
C GLN A 140 17.11 17.75 7.13
N LEU A 141 15.87 17.45 6.71
CA LEU A 141 14.97 18.45 6.15
C LEU A 141 14.66 19.57 7.17
N LEU A 142 14.39 19.22 8.42
CA LEU A 142 14.20 20.20 9.50
C LEU A 142 15.43 21.09 9.72
N ALA A 143 16.63 20.53 9.61
CA ALA A 143 17.88 21.29 9.71
C ALA A 143 18.07 22.26 8.53
N ARG A 144 17.45 22.03 7.38
CA ARG A 144 17.50 22.95 6.21
C ARG A 144 16.53 24.12 6.33
N LEU A 145 15.52 24.04 7.19
CA LEU A 145 14.54 25.12 7.46
C LEU A 145 15.17 26.17 8.39
N SER A 146 16.17 26.90 7.90
CA SER A 146 16.99 27.83 8.66
C SER A 146 16.70 29.32 8.37
N VAL A 147 15.85 29.60 7.39
CA VAL A 147 15.40 30.97 7.12
C VAL A 147 14.41 31.43 8.21
N PRO A 148 14.46 32.69 8.68
CA PRO A 148 13.49 33.21 9.62
C PRO A 148 12.05 33.01 9.14
N GLY A 149 11.19 32.40 9.99
CA GLY A 149 9.81 32.09 9.65
C GLY A 149 9.64 30.85 8.74
N ALA A 150 10.69 30.05 8.55
CA ALA A 150 10.60 28.81 7.78
C ALA A 150 9.63 27.82 8.40
N ARG A 151 8.86 27.11 7.56
CA ARG A 151 7.78 26.20 7.98
C ARG A 151 7.79 24.90 7.19
N LEU A 152 7.36 23.84 7.88
CA LEU A 152 7.08 22.54 7.28
C LEU A 152 5.59 22.21 7.41
N TYR A 153 5.04 21.63 6.36
CA TYR A 153 3.69 21.12 6.25
C TYR A 153 3.78 19.64 5.91
N ALA A 154 3.11 18.76 6.65
CA ALA A 154 3.20 17.33 6.41
C ALA A 154 1.84 16.63 6.53
N THR A 155 1.65 15.63 5.69
CA THR A 155 0.54 14.67 5.81
C THR A 155 1.04 13.31 6.19
N THR A 156 0.23 12.52 6.90
CA THR A 156 0.48 11.10 7.11
C THR A 156 -0.76 10.34 7.51
N ASN A 157 -0.75 9.03 7.23
CA ASN A 157 -1.63 8.06 7.89
C ASN A 157 -0.95 7.54 9.16
N PRO A 158 -1.71 7.05 10.16
CA PRO A 158 -1.14 6.40 11.33
C PRO A 158 -0.38 5.13 10.98
N ASP A 159 0.59 4.83 11.80
CA ASP A 159 1.43 3.65 11.79
C ASP A 159 1.55 3.08 13.21
N SER A 160 2.65 2.42 13.56
CA SER A 160 2.96 2.00 14.93
C SER A 160 3.00 3.19 15.88
N PRO A 161 2.47 3.08 17.12
CA PRO A 161 2.64 4.12 18.14
C PRO A 161 4.11 4.32 18.55
N ARG A 162 5.01 3.39 18.22
CA ARG A 162 6.46 3.51 18.44
C ARG A 162 7.20 4.15 17.27
N HIS A 163 6.50 4.48 16.17
CA HIS A 163 7.10 5.14 15.01
C HIS A 163 7.73 6.48 15.38
N TRP A 164 8.90 6.78 14.83
CA TRP A 164 9.68 7.99 15.14
C TRP A 164 8.88 9.29 15.03
N LEU A 165 7.98 9.41 14.04
CA LEU A 165 7.14 10.60 13.86
C LEU A 165 6.15 10.76 15.03
N LYS A 166 5.62 9.65 15.57
CA LYS A 166 4.70 9.66 16.72
C LYS A 166 5.44 10.04 17.97
N THR A 167 6.46 9.27 18.35
CA THR A 167 7.18 9.43 19.63
C THR A 167 8.07 10.68 19.66
N GLY A 168 8.75 10.99 18.57
CA GLY A 168 9.68 12.12 18.47
C GLY A 168 9.00 13.47 18.25
N TYR A 169 7.80 13.49 17.66
CA TYR A 169 7.16 14.74 17.24
C TYR A 169 5.72 14.89 17.69
N LEU A 170 4.81 13.98 17.34
CA LEU A 170 3.38 14.15 17.66
C LEU A 170 3.11 14.15 19.16
N ASP A 171 3.71 13.24 19.92
CA ASP A 171 3.56 13.15 21.38
C ASP A 171 4.22 14.32 22.11
N ARG A 172 5.18 14.96 21.46
CA ARG A 172 5.93 16.09 21.98
C ARG A 172 5.50 17.43 21.40
N ALA A 173 4.32 17.48 20.76
CA ALA A 173 3.85 18.69 20.09
C ALA A 173 3.77 19.92 21.02
N ALA A 174 3.47 19.71 22.30
CA ALA A 174 3.44 20.79 23.30
C ALA A 174 4.83 21.37 23.65
N GLU A 175 5.91 20.57 23.47
CA GLU A 175 7.29 20.99 23.75
C GLU A 175 7.94 21.63 22.51
N LEU A 176 7.44 21.27 21.34
CA LEU A 176 8.00 21.69 20.07
C LEU A 176 7.14 22.82 19.46
N ASN A 177 7.73 23.65 18.61
CA ASN A 177 6.95 24.56 17.77
C ASN A 177 6.25 23.76 16.66
N LEU A 178 5.32 22.90 17.10
CA LEU A 178 4.59 21.96 16.26
C LEU A 178 3.09 22.07 16.52
N ARG A 179 2.31 22.04 15.44
CA ARG A 179 0.86 21.83 15.50
C ARG A 179 0.48 20.57 14.74
N ALA A 180 -0.38 19.77 15.35
CA ALA A 180 -0.91 18.56 14.73
C ALA A 180 -2.43 18.56 14.75
N TRP A 181 -3.03 18.03 13.69
CA TRP A 181 -4.48 17.85 13.57
C TRP A 181 -4.75 16.40 13.19
N HIS A 182 -5.53 15.74 14.04
CA HIS A 182 -6.00 14.39 13.79
C HIS A 182 -7.29 14.43 12.98
N PHE A 183 -7.32 13.76 11.82
CA PHE A 183 -8.48 13.68 10.93
C PHE A 183 -9.06 12.28 10.88
N ARG A 184 -10.38 12.17 10.95
CA ARG A 184 -11.15 10.94 10.77
C ARG A 184 -11.88 10.97 9.44
N LEU A 185 -12.30 9.83 8.94
CA LEU A 185 -13.05 9.71 7.69
C LEU A 185 -14.28 10.64 7.67
N ALA A 186 -15.01 10.70 8.78
CA ALA A 186 -16.19 11.56 8.95
C ALA A 186 -15.90 13.08 8.90
N ASP A 187 -14.64 13.51 8.96
CA ASP A 187 -14.28 14.93 8.84
C ASP A 187 -14.32 15.44 7.40
N ASN A 188 -14.48 14.54 6.41
CA ASN A 188 -14.58 14.89 5.00
C ASN A 188 -16.04 14.95 4.53
N PRO A 189 -16.62 16.13 4.32
CA PRO A 189 -18.02 16.30 3.93
C PRO A 189 -18.28 15.94 2.46
N SER A 190 -17.25 15.70 1.66
CA SER A 190 -17.39 15.42 0.23
C SER A 190 -17.64 13.93 -0.06
N LEU A 191 -17.62 13.06 0.95
CA LEU A 191 -17.83 11.62 0.77
C LEU A 191 -19.30 11.27 0.91
N SER A 192 -19.81 10.43 0.01
CA SER A 192 -21.14 9.84 0.16
C SER A 192 -21.15 8.80 1.29
N ALA A 193 -22.33 8.60 1.91
CA ALA A 193 -22.50 7.58 2.95
C ALA A 193 -22.22 6.17 2.43
N GLU A 194 -22.61 5.89 1.19
CA GLU A 194 -22.35 4.63 0.48
C GLU A 194 -20.85 4.38 0.35
N TYR A 195 -20.10 5.34 -0.19
CA TYR A 195 -18.64 5.23 -0.29
C TYR A 195 -17.95 5.00 1.06
N VAL A 196 -18.41 5.67 2.13
CA VAL A 196 -17.88 5.48 3.49
C VAL A 196 -18.17 4.08 4.00
N ALA A 197 -19.36 3.53 3.72
CA ALA A 197 -19.74 2.18 4.11
C ALA A 197 -18.87 1.15 3.38
N ASP A 198 -18.74 1.27 2.06
CA ASP A 198 -17.92 0.38 1.23
C ASP A 198 -16.45 0.41 1.67
N LEU A 199 -15.88 1.61 1.81
CA LEU A 199 -14.49 1.76 2.26
C LEU A 199 -14.28 1.17 3.67
N THR A 200 -15.26 1.32 4.55
CA THR A 200 -15.17 0.77 5.92
C THR A 200 -15.24 -0.75 5.91
N ALA A 201 -16.00 -1.35 5.00
CA ALA A 201 -16.09 -2.79 4.83
C ALA A 201 -14.81 -3.40 4.23
N GLU A 202 -14.11 -2.66 3.35
CA GLU A 202 -12.85 -3.10 2.76
C GLU A 202 -11.69 -3.23 3.76
N TYR A 203 -11.74 -2.51 4.90
CA TYR A 203 -10.66 -2.48 5.87
C TYR A 203 -11.03 -3.27 7.13
N VAL A 204 -10.16 -4.18 7.54
CA VAL A 204 -10.35 -5.06 8.70
C VAL A 204 -9.18 -5.00 9.68
N GLY A 205 -9.38 -5.48 10.89
CA GLY A 205 -8.33 -5.64 11.90
C GLY A 205 -7.48 -4.38 12.12
N LEU A 206 -6.17 -4.56 12.06
CA LEU A 206 -5.17 -3.49 12.19
C LEU A 206 -5.41 -2.34 11.21
N TRP A 207 -5.72 -2.68 9.96
CA TRP A 207 -5.85 -1.70 8.88
C TRP A 207 -7.09 -0.83 9.05
N ARG A 208 -8.22 -1.38 9.54
CA ARG A 208 -9.41 -0.60 9.88
C ARG A 208 -9.09 0.43 10.96
N ARG A 209 -8.41 0.00 12.04
CA ARG A 209 -8.02 0.88 13.14
C ARG A 209 -7.12 2.03 12.67
N ARG A 210 -6.14 1.76 11.78
CA ARG A 210 -5.23 2.78 11.26
C ARG A 210 -5.87 3.65 10.18
N MET A 211 -6.44 3.03 9.17
CA MET A 211 -6.84 3.72 7.93
C MET A 211 -8.24 4.33 8.02
N ILE A 212 -9.17 3.72 8.77
CA ILE A 212 -10.53 4.22 8.95
C ILE A 212 -10.67 5.01 10.25
N ASP A 213 -10.25 4.45 11.38
CA ASP A 213 -10.38 5.11 12.67
C ASP A 213 -9.29 6.17 12.91
N GLY A 214 -8.22 6.12 12.14
CA GLY A 214 -7.10 7.06 12.22
C GLY A 214 -6.22 6.87 13.46
N ALA A 215 -6.22 5.67 14.05
CA ALA A 215 -5.54 5.35 15.30
C ALA A 215 -4.10 4.87 15.08
N TRP A 216 -3.19 5.32 15.93
CA TRP A 216 -1.84 4.78 16.02
C TRP A 216 -1.88 3.51 16.86
N VAL A 217 -1.73 2.35 16.22
CA VAL A 217 -1.87 1.05 16.87
C VAL A 217 -0.74 0.11 16.48
N VAL A 218 -0.36 -0.75 17.44
CA VAL A 218 0.72 -1.74 17.25
C VAL A 218 0.23 -2.87 16.36
N ALA A 219 1.12 -3.34 15.49
CA ALA A 219 0.94 -4.59 14.76
C ALA A 219 1.50 -5.72 15.63
N GLU A 220 0.63 -6.57 16.17
CA GLU A 220 1.00 -7.67 17.08
C GLU A 220 0.20 -8.93 16.75
N GLY A 221 0.79 -10.10 17.01
CA GLY A 221 0.14 -11.38 16.86
C GLY A 221 0.05 -11.86 15.42
N ALA A 222 -0.94 -12.66 15.13
CA ALA A 222 -1.20 -13.18 13.79
C ALA A 222 -1.55 -12.06 12.82
N ILE A 223 -1.01 -12.13 11.61
CA ILE A 223 -1.29 -11.16 10.53
C ILE A 223 -2.70 -11.40 9.98
N TYR A 224 -3.07 -12.67 9.80
CA TYR A 224 -4.39 -13.07 9.33
C TYR A 224 -5.21 -13.63 10.49
N ASP A 225 -5.52 -12.77 11.48
CA ASP A 225 -6.30 -13.12 12.68
C ASP A 225 -7.74 -13.52 12.39
N MET A 226 -8.23 -13.19 11.19
CA MET A 226 -9.54 -13.60 10.68
C MET A 226 -9.52 -15.01 10.06
N TRP A 227 -8.36 -15.67 9.92
CA TRP A 227 -8.28 -17.00 9.33
C TRP A 227 -9.05 -18.02 10.18
N ASP A 228 -9.92 -18.74 9.53
CA ASP A 228 -10.68 -19.85 10.08
C ASP A 228 -10.71 -20.99 9.06
N GLU A 229 -10.21 -22.17 9.43
CA GLU A 229 -10.11 -23.30 8.52
C GLU A 229 -11.50 -23.76 8.03
N GLY A 230 -12.50 -23.74 8.92
CA GLY A 230 -13.86 -24.16 8.58
C GLY A 230 -14.53 -23.23 7.58
N ALA A 231 -14.18 -21.93 7.59
CA ALA A 231 -14.74 -20.92 6.70
C ALA A 231 -13.95 -20.73 5.41
N HIS A 232 -12.63 -20.94 5.44
CA HIS A 232 -11.75 -20.56 4.33
C HIS A 232 -11.17 -21.74 3.56
N VAL A 233 -11.28 -23.00 4.06
CA VAL A 233 -10.77 -24.18 3.35
C VAL A 233 -11.90 -24.90 2.65
N VAL A 234 -11.64 -25.28 1.39
CA VAL A 234 -12.62 -25.99 0.55
C VAL A 234 -12.02 -27.28 0.00
N ASP A 235 -12.90 -28.31 -0.16
CA ASP A 235 -12.55 -29.60 -0.73
C ASP A 235 -12.88 -29.70 -2.24
N ALA A 236 -13.64 -28.73 -2.77
CA ALA A 236 -14.03 -28.67 -4.17
C ALA A 236 -13.89 -27.25 -4.70
N LEU A 237 -13.62 -27.14 -5.98
CA LEU A 237 -13.51 -25.85 -6.66
C LEU A 237 -14.68 -25.71 -7.65
N PRO A 238 -15.29 -24.51 -7.76
CA PRO A 238 -16.23 -24.22 -8.83
C PRO A 238 -15.49 -24.08 -10.17
N ASP A 239 -16.24 -23.93 -11.25
CA ASP A 239 -15.66 -23.53 -12.52
C ASP A 239 -14.96 -22.18 -12.39
N MET A 240 -13.76 -22.08 -12.98
CA MET A 240 -12.97 -20.87 -12.94
C MET A 240 -13.11 -20.08 -14.23
N ARG A 241 -13.33 -18.78 -14.11
CA ARG A 241 -13.37 -17.83 -15.24
C ARG A 241 -11.97 -17.57 -15.78
N ARG A 242 -10.99 -17.45 -14.89
CA ARG A 242 -9.61 -17.14 -15.22
C ARG A 242 -8.67 -17.53 -14.07
N HIS A 243 -7.38 -17.59 -14.40
CA HIS A 243 -6.34 -17.93 -13.44
C HIS A 243 -5.16 -16.98 -13.53
N TRP A 244 -4.45 -16.86 -12.41
CA TRP A 244 -3.15 -16.18 -12.28
C TRP A 244 -2.21 -17.03 -11.45
N LEU A 245 -0.93 -16.75 -11.54
CA LEU A 245 0.10 -17.47 -10.79
C LEU A 245 0.95 -16.48 -9.99
N GLY A 246 1.13 -16.73 -8.70
CA GLY A 246 2.11 -16.05 -7.85
C GLY A 246 3.28 -16.95 -7.56
N VAL A 247 4.50 -16.42 -7.62
CA VAL A 247 5.73 -17.19 -7.39
C VAL A 247 6.62 -16.45 -6.39
N ASP A 248 6.88 -17.09 -5.27
CA ASP A 248 7.96 -16.75 -4.35
C ASP A 248 9.17 -17.66 -4.64
N TYR A 249 10.27 -17.03 -5.09
CA TYR A 249 11.44 -17.74 -5.57
C TYR A 249 12.50 -17.90 -4.48
N GLY A 250 12.77 -19.12 -4.08
CA GLY A 250 13.84 -19.46 -3.16
C GLY A 250 14.80 -20.49 -3.75
N THR A 251 16.12 -20.27 -3.61
CA THR A 251 17.16 -21.25 -3.96
C THR A 251 17.60 -22.09 -2.77
N THR A 252 17.72 -21.44 -1.62
CA THR A 252 18.07 -22.05 -0.32
C THR A 252 16.83 -22.19 0.56
N ASN A 253 15.95 -21.24 0.48
CA ASN A 253 14.61 -21.26 1.08
C ASN A 253 13.64 -21.98 0.13
N PRO A 254 12.48 -22.42 0.61
CA PRO A 254 11.48 -23.02 -0.25
C PRO A 254 11.09 -22.12 -1.42
N PHE A 255 10.93 -22.75 -2.57
CA PHE A 255 10.23 -22.16 -3.71
C PHE A 255 8.75 -22.46 -3.54
N ALA A 256 7.89 -21.46 -3.71
CA ALA A 256 6.44 -21.63 -3.67
C ALA A 256 5.76 -20.98 -4.87
N ALA A 257 4.79 -21.67 -5.44
CA ALA A 257 3.93 -21.13 -6.51
C ALA A 257 2.46 -21.42 -6.17
N ILE A 258 1.62 -20.38 -6.18
CA ILE A 258 0.19 -20.46 -5.92
C ILE A 258 -0.59 -20.14 -7.18
N LEU A 259 -1.41 -21.10 -7.63
CA LEU A 259 -2.38 -20.90 -8.70
C LEU A 259 -3.65 -20.29 -8.10
N LEU A 260 -3.90 -19.03 -8.41
CA LEU A 260 -5.09 -18.29 -8.00
C LEU A 260 -6.13 -18.32 -9.13
N GLY A 261 -7.37 -18.67 -8.83
CA GLY A 261 -8.50 -18.65 -9.76
C GLY A 261 -9.62 -17.71 -9.32
N GLU A 262 -10.32 -17.11 -10.28
CA GLU A 262 -11.59 -16.44 -10.05
C GLU A 262 -12.74 -17.41 -10.40
N GLY A 263 -13.52 -17.81 -9.41
CA GLY A 263 -14.67 -18.67 -9.58
C GLY A 263 -15.85 -17.96 -10.26
N VAL A 264 -16.72 -18.75 -10.90
CA VAL A 264 -17.98 -18.25 -11.47
C VAL A 264 -18.93 -17.67 -10.43
N ASP A 265 -18.73 -18.03 -9.16
CA ASP A 265 -19.44 -17.53 -7.98
C ASP A 265 -18.92 -16.17 -7.47
N GLY A 266 -17.93 -15.59 -8.14
CA GLY A 266 -17.38 -14.29 -7.77
C GLY A 266 -16.46 -14.31 -6.53
N ARG A 267 -15.82 -15.45 -6.24
CA ARG A 267 -14.80 -15.61 -5.19
C ARG A 267 -13.46 -15.92 -5.81
N LEU A 268 -12.40 -15.67 -5.05
CA LEU A 268 -11.04 -16.08 -5.39
C LEU A 268 -10.68 -17.38 -4.68
N TYR A 269 -9.91 -18.21 -5.35
CA TYR A 269 -9.50 -19.51 -4.85
C TYR A 269 -8.00 -19.70 -5.05
N ALA A 270 -7.25 -20.01 -3.99
CA ALA A 270 -5.96 -20.66 -4.13
C ALA A 270 -6.22 -22.10 -4.55
N CYS A 271 -6.21 -22.36 -5.86
CA CYS A 271 -6.65 -23.62 -6.45
C CYS A 271 -5.67 -24.76 -6.28
N ALA A 272 -4.39 -24.44 -6.35
CA ALA A 272 -3.30 -25.40 -6.22
C ALA A 272 -2.00 -24.71 -5.81
N GLU A 273 -1.12 -25.49 -5.22
CA GLU A 273 0.21 -25.09 -4.80
C GLU A 273 1.26 -26.02 -5.39
N TRP A 274 2.36 -25.46 -5.86
CA TRP A 274 3.58 -26.19 -6.12
C TRP A 274 4.71 -25.66 -5.25
N ARG A 275 5.33 -26.56 -4.48
CA ARG A 275 6.37 -26.20 -3.52
C ARG A 275 7.59 -27.10 -3.68
N HIS A 276 8.78 -26.51 -3.57
CA HIS A 276 10.03 -27.25 -3.49
C HIS A 276 10.89 -26.69 -2.35
N ASP A 277 11.06 -27.48 -1.31
CA ASP A 277 11.97 -27.17 -0.22
C ASP A 277 13.30 -27.91 -0.43
N ALA A 278 14.31 -27.18 -0.92
CA ALA A 278 15.63 -27.74 -1.21
C ALA A 278 16.32 -28.31 0.04
N ARG A 279 16.02 -27.80 1.24
CA ARG A 279 16.57 -28.30 2.50
C ARG A 279 15.91 -29.62 2.92
N ALA A 280 14.57 -29.67 2.84
CA ALA A 280 13.83 -30.88 3.21
C ALA A 280 14.14 -32.06 2.30
N VAL A 281 14.28 -31.81 0.98
CA VAL A 281 14.59 -32.88 0.00
C VAL A 281 16.09 -33.06 -0.26
N HIS A 282 16.96 -32.29 0.42
CA HIS A 282 18.41 -32.31 0.24
C HIS A 282 18.86 -32.14 -1.23
N ARG A 283 18.12 -31.39 -2.01
CA ARG A 283 18.38 -31.17 -3.45
C ARG A 283 18.02 -29.75 -3.88
N SER A 284 19.02 -28.97 -4.25
CA SER A 284 18.82 -27.68 -4.90
C SER A 284 18.54 -27.90 -6.38
N MET A 285 17.75 -26.96 -6.94
CA MET A 285 17.43 -26.89 -8.36
C MET A 285 18.04 -25.63 -8.98
N THR A 286 18.41 -25.70 -10.25
CA THR A 286 18.78 -24.52 -11.05
C THR A 286 17.52 -23.80 -11.57
N ASP A 287 17.68 -22.55 -12.02
CA ASP A 287 16.57 -21.79 -12.62
C ASP A 287 15.89 -22.55 -13.75
N ALA A 288 16.67 -23.23 -14.61
CA ALA A 288 16.15 -24.06 -15.70
C ALA A 288 15.34 -25.27 -15.21
N GLN A 289 15.76 -25.90 -14.10
CA GLN A 289 15.03 -27.01 -13.50
C GLN A 289 13.73 -26.52 -12.83
N TYR A 290 13.77 -25.40 -12.13
CA TYR A 290 12.57 -24.76 -11.58
C TYR A 290 11.58 -24.38 -12.70
N SER A 291 12.07 -23.76 -13.77
CA SER A 291 11.24 -23.40 -14.92
C SER A 291 10.59 -24.61 -15.58
N ALA A 292 11.36 -25.69 -15.78
CA ALA A 292 10.84 -26.92 -16.35
C ALA A 292 9.78 -27.58 -15.46
N ALA A 293 10.04 -27.67 -14.14
CA ALA A 293 9.13 -28.26 -13.19
C ALA A 293 7.82 -27.44 -13.04
N LEU A 294 7.92 -26.12 -12.97
CA LEU A 294 6.76 -25.25 -12.91
C LEU A 294 5.87 -25.38 -14.15
N ARG A 295 6.48 -25.41 -15.33
CA ARG A 295 5.76 -25.58 -16.60
C ARG A 295 5.11 -26.95 -16.71
N ALA A 296 5.79 -28.01 -16.28
CA ALA A 296 5.23 -29.37 -16.23
C ALA A 296 4.03 -29.44 -15.26
N TRP A 297 4.17 -28.89 -14.05
CA TRP A 297 3.09 -28.83 -13.07
C TRP A 297 1.84 -28.12 -13.63
N LEU A 298 2.01 -27.00 -14.33
CA LEU A 298 0.91 -26.27 -14.95
C LEU A 298 0.29 -27.01 -16.14
N ALA A 299 1.09 -27.74 -16.91
CA ALA A 299 0.62 -28.55 -18.03
C ALA A 299 -0.15 -29.79 -17.56
N ASP A 300 0.20 -30.33 -16.41
CA ASP A 300 -0.44 -31.52 -15.83
C ASP A 300 -1.60 -31.16 -14.86
N TYR A 301 -1.80 -29.88 -14.57
CA TYR A 301 -2.83 -29.45 -13.62
C TYR A 301 -4.22 -29.91 -14.07
N ARG A 302 -4.96 -30.48 -13.13
CA ARG A 302 -6.39 -30.75 -13.22
C ARG A 302 -7.10 -30.21 -11.99
N PRO A 303 -8.26 -29.54 -12.15
CA PRO A 303 -9.06 -29.14 -10.99
C PRO A 303 -9.43 -30.37 -10.15
N PRO A 304 -9.46 -30.26 -8.83
CA PRO A 304 -9.92 -31.33 -7.97
C PRO A 304 -11.31 -31.85 -8.35
N GLY A 305 -11.44 -33.16 -8.45
CA GLY A 305 -12.70 -33.80 -8.88
C GLY A 305 -12.93 -33.87 -10.40
N ALA A 306 -12.01 -33.32 -11.19
CA ALA A 306 -12.07 -33.47 -12.66
C ALA A 306 -11.83 -34.93 -13.08
N ASP A 307 -12.34 -35.28 -14.26
CA ASP A 307 -12.11 -36.59 -14.88
C ASP A 307 -10.59 -36.81 -15.05
N PRO A 308 -10.02 -37.91 -14.49
CA PRO A 308 -8.61 -38.23 -14.63
C PRO A 308 -8.16 -38.38 -16.09
N ASP A 309 -9.05 -38.80 -16.97
CA ASP A 309 -8.80 -38.97 -18.41
C ASP A 309 -9.16 -37.72 -19.22
N GLY A 310 -9.69 -36.70 -18.56
CA GLY A 310 -10.05 -35.43 -19.16
C GLY A 310 -8.85 -34.55 -19.53
N PRO A 311 -9.09 -33.39 -20.14
CA PRO A 311 -8.01 -32.48 -20.53
C PRO A 311 -7.24 -31.99 -19.29
N ALA A 312 -5.91 -31.99 -19.40
CA ALA A 312 -5.00 -31.42 -18.43
C ALA A 312 -4.50 -30.04 -18.88
N GLY A 313 -3.97 -29.31 -17.92
CA GLY A 313 -3.37 -28.00 -18.16
C GLY A 313 -4.27 -26.83 -17.76
N VAL A 314 -3.62 -25.73 -17.41
CA VAL A 314 -4.29 -24.48 -17.05
C VAL A 314 -3.74 -23.32 -17.86
N THR A 315 -4.66 -22.55 -18.46
CA THR A 315 -4.34 -21.25 -19.04
C THR A 315 -4.42 -20.20 -17.95
N ARG A 316 -3.41 -19.37 -17.83
CA ARG A 316 -3.36 -18.25 -16.89
C ARG A 316 -3.10 -16.96 -17.67
N GLU A 317 -3.64 -15.85 -17.16
CA GLU A 317 -3.46 -14.55 -17.76
C GLU A 317 -2.04 -14.01 -17.48
N TRP A 318 -1.64 -14.10 -16.20
CA TRP A 318 -0.35 -13.58 -15.74
C TRP A 318 0.34 -14.53 -14.76
N THR A 319 1.67 -14.47 -14.77
CA THR A 319 2.56 -15.04 -13.76
C THR A 319 3.33 -13.93 -13.09
N PHE A 320 3.10 -13.71 -11.82
CA PHE A 320 3.76 -12.69 -11.01
C PHE A 320 4.90 -13.30 -10.22
N VAL A 321 6.12 -12.85 -10.50
CA VAL A 321 7.34 -13.37 -9.86
C VAL A 321 7.92 -12.30 -8.94
N ASP A 322 8.46 -12.72 -7.79
CA ASP A 322 9.19 -11.84 -6.88
C ASP A 322 10.17 -10.95 -7.68
N PRO A 323 10.13 -9.61 -7.50
CA PRO A 323 11.05 -8.69 -8.17
C PRO A 323 12.54 -8.97 -7.92
N SER A 324 12.89 -9.62 -6.81
CA SER A 324 14.27 -10.01 -6.49
C SER A 324 14.78 -11.19 -7.33
N ALA A 325 13.88 -12.00 -7.92
CA ALA A 325 14.18 -13.21 -8.69
C ALA A 325 14.46 -12.90 -10.18
N ALA A 326 15.37 -11.98 -10.46
CA ALA A 326 15.66 -11.52 -11.83
C ALA A 326 16.21 -12.64 -12.73
N SER A 327 17.05 -13.53 -12.21
CA SER A 327 17.61 -14.66 -12.96
C SER A 327 16.54 -15.65 -13.36
N PHE A 328 15.67 -16.03 -12.43
CA PHE A 328 14.55 -16.94 -12.69
C PHE A 328 13.53 -16.34 -13.66
N SER A 329 13.22 -15.05 -13.55
CA SER A 329 12.36 -14.35 -14.51
C SER A 329 12.95 -14.37 -15.91
N THR A 330 14.27 -14.19 -16.05
CA THR A 330 14.97 -14.30 -17.33
C THR A 330 14.91 -15.73 -17.89
N GLN A 331 15.07 -16.75 -17.05
CA GLN A 331 14.95 -18.14 -17.46
C GLN A 331 13.54 -18.48 -17.96
N LEU A 332 12.50 -18.07 -17.22
CA LEU A 332 11.10 -18.27 -17.63
C LEU A 332 10.81 -17.61 -18.98
N TRP A 333 11.31 -16.39 -19.19
CA TRP A 333 11.16 -15.68 -20.44
C TRP A 333 11.88 -16.43 -21.59
N THR A 334 13.10 -16.89 -21.37
CA THR A 334 13.89 -17.65 -22.34
C THR A 334 13.20 -18.95 -22.74
N ASP A 335 12.54 -19.60 -21.79
CA ASP A 335 11.79 -20.85 -22.01
C ASP A 335 10.38 -20.62 -22.60
N GLY A 336 10.04 -19.39 -22.96
CA GLY A 336 8.76 -19.05 -23.58
C GLY A 336 7.55 -19.09 -22.64
N HIS A 337 7.76 -18.90 -21.32
CA HIS A 337 6.66 -18.85 -20.35
C HIS A 337 5.77 -17.62 -20.61
N PRO A 338 4.46 -17.80 -20.90
CA PRO A 338 3.59 -16.68 -21.27
C PRO A 338 3.15 -15.85 -20.06
N GLY A 339 2.80 -14.57 -20.30
CA GLY A 339 2.18 -13.71 -19.28
C GLY A 339 3.07 -13.42 -18.09
N LEU A 340 4.38 -13.18 -18.27
CA LEU A 340 5.31 -12.93 -17.19
C LEU A 340 5.29 -11.46 -16.78
N ALA A 341 5.12 -11.20 -15.48
CA ALA A 341 5.16 -9.89 -14.87
C ALA A 341 5.92 -9.90 -13.53
N ARG A 342 6.44 -8.75 -13.15
CA ARG A 342 6.97 -8.55 -11.79
C ARG A 342 5.83 -8.39 -10.81
N ALA A 343 5.90 -9.07 -9.67
CA ALA A 343 4.95 -8.89 -8.60
C ALA A 343 5.01 -7.48 -8.01
N THR A 344 3.87 -6.95 -7.62
CA THR A 344 3.80 -5.77 -6.75
C THR A 344 4.18 -6.21 -5.34
N ASN A 345 5.32 -5.71 -4.83
CA ASN A 345 5.96 -6.23 -3.62
C ASN A 345 5.81 -5.29 -2.40
N ASP A 346 4.78 -4.46 -2.34
CA ASP A 346 4.47 -3.73 -1.12
C ASP A 346 3.89 -4.69 -0.08
N VAL A 347 4.64 -4.92 1.00
CA VAL A 347 4.30 -5.92 2.01
C VAL A 347 3.02 -5.55 2.75
N ALA A 348 2.93 -4.30 3.21
CA ALA A 348 1.81 -3.82 4.00
C ALA A 348 0.50 -3.81 3.19
N ASP A 349 0.54 -3.27 1.97
CA ASP A 349 -0.62 -3.23 1.07
C ASP A 349 -1.02 -4.63 0.58
N GLY A 350 -0.03 -5.50 0.35
CA GLY A 350 -0.29 -6.89 -0.01
C GLY A 350 -0.96 -7.67 1.12
N ILE A 351 -0.47 -7.57 2.35
CA ILE A 351 -1.10 -8.17 3.55
C ILE A 351 -2.54 -7.66 3.69
N ARG A 352 -2.75 -6.35 3.56
CA ARG A 352 -4.08 -5.75 3.64
C ARG A 352 -5.04 -6.33 2.59
N SER A 353 -4.58 -6.50 1.35
CA SER A 353 -5.39 -7.07 0.26
C SER A 353 -5.87 -8.49 0.58
N VAL A 354 -4.97 -9.35 1.06
CA VAL A 354 -5.31 -10.73 1.49
C VAL A 354 -6.26 -10.71 2.69
N SER A 355 -5.96 -9.89 3.71
CA SER A 355 -6.81 -9.76 4.92
C SER A 355 -8.23 -9.35 4.58
N SER A 356 -8.41 -8.36 3.69
CA SER A 356 -9.73 -7.87 3.28
C SER A 356 -10.55 -8.96 2.57
N LEU A 357 -9.92 -9.74 1.70
CA LEU A 357 -10.56 -10.84 0.99
C LEU A 357 -10.93 -12.00 1.91
N LEU A 358 -10.05 -12.38 2.85
CA LEU A 358 -10.34 -13.40 3.85
C LEU A 358 -11.51 -12.97 4.74
N ALA A 359 -11.46 -11.78 5.31
CA ALA A 359 -12.52 -11.29 6.19
C ALA A 359 -13.88 -11.14 5.49
N ALA A 360 -13.89 -10.89 4.19
CA ALA A 360 -15.10 -10.84 3.38
C ALA A 360 -15.59 -12.23 2.91
N GLY A 361 -14.87 -13.32 3.24
CA GLY A 361 -15.16 -14.66 2.72
C GLY A 361 -15.02 -14.76 1.19
N ARG A 362 -14.20 -13.89 0.60
CA ARG A 362 -13.99 -13.81 -0.85
C ARG A 362 -12.70 -14.49 -1.31
N LEU A 363 -11.85 -14.94 -0.41
CA LEU A 363 -10.65 -15.75 -0.70
C LEU A 363 -10.74 -17.07 0.04
N LEU A 364 -10.73 -18.14 -0.72
CA LEU A 364 -10.78 -19.52 -0.23
C LEU A 364 -9.52 -20.27 -0.66
N VAL A 365 -9.15 -21.29 0.10
CA VAL A 365 -7.95 -22.10 -0.14
C VAL A 365 -8.38 -23.54 -0.33
N HIS A 366 -8.00 -24.15 -1.44
CA HIS A 366 -8.23 -25.57 -1.66
C HIS A 366 -7.32 -26.41 -0.76
N ARG A 367 -7.83 -27.51 -0.22
CA ARG A 367 -7.13 -28.38 0.72
C ARG A 367 -5.77 -28.91 0.20
N SER A 368 -5.56 -28.95 -1.10
CA SER A 368 -4.27 -29.36 -1.69
C SER A 368 -3.14 -28.35 -1.53
N CYS A 369 -3.42 -27.13 -1.07
CA CYS A 369 -2.40 -26.11 -0.81
C CYS A 369 -1.81 -26.27 0.59
N GLU A 370 -1.15 -27.41 0.85
CA GLU A 370 -0.71 -27.81 2.19
C GLU A 370 0.28 -26.84 2.84
N GLY A 371 1.22 -26.30 2.05
CA GLY A 371 2.17 -25.30 2.53
C GLY A 371 1.46 -24.01 2.94
N LEU A 372 0.54 -23.53 2.12
CA LEU A 372 -0.24 -22.34 2.42
C LEU A 372 -1.11 -22.53 3.67
N LEU A 373 -1.78 -23.67 3.81
CA LEU A 373 -2.59 -24.02 4.99
C LEU A 373 -1.75 -24.10 6.28
N THR A 374 -0.48 -24.46 6.16
CA THR A 374 0.44 -24.50 7.29
C THR A 374 0.94 -23.08 7.66
N GLU A 375 1.21 -22.24 6.66
CA GLU A 375 1.82 -20.93 6.85
C GLU A 375 0.83 -19.86 7.29
N LEU A 376 -0.41 -19.82 6.73
CA LEU A 376 -1.39 -18.77 7.01
C LEU A 376 -1.70 -18.60 8.51
N PRO A 377 -1.96 -19.66 9.30
CA PRO A 377 -2.24 -19.52 10.73
C PRO A 377 -1.04 -19.00 11.55
N GLY A 378 0.18 -19.33 11.09
CA GLY A 378 1.44 -18.96 11.75
C GLY A 378 2.02 -17.63 11.30
N TYR A 379 1.50 -17.04 10.22
CA TYR A 379 2.02 -15.80 9.67
C TYR A 379 1.78 -14.64 10.64
N SER A 380 2.85 -14.11 11.22
CA SER A 380 2.78 -13.17 12.34
C SER A 380 3.71 -11.98 12.16
N TRP A 381 3.41 -10.91 12.91
CA TRP A 381 4.26 -9.73 12.96
C TRP A 381 5.56 -10.02 13.71
N ASP A 382 6.70 -9.46 13.23
CA ASP A 382 7.99 -9.55 13.91
C ASP A 382 8.01 -8.63 15.15
N PRO A 383 8.07 -9.20 16.39
CA PRO A 383 8.10 -8.40 17.59
C PRO A 383 9.30 -7.43 17.66
N LYS A 384 10.45 -7.81 17.07
CA LYS A 384 11.65 -6.97 17.05
C LYS A 384 11.50 -5.78 16.11
N ALA A 385 10.83 -5.96 14.96
CA ALA A 385 10.48 -4.86 14.09
C ALA A 385 9.49 -3.92 14.77
N THR A 386 8.45 -4.47 15.41
CA THR A 386 7.46 -3.71 16.18
C THR A 386 8.09 -2.88 17.30
N GLU A 387 9.11 -3.41 17.99
CA GLU A 387 9.87 -2.66 19.02
C GLU A 387 10.60 -1.43 18.45
N ARG A 388 11.01 -1.50 17.18
CA ARG A 388 11.63 -0.37 16.46
C ARG A 388 10.63 0.58 15.82
N GLY A 389 9.33 0.31 15.97
CA GLY A 389 8.26 1.09 15.35
C GLY A 389 8.04 0.76 13.87
N GLU A 390 8.51 -0.39 13.43
CA GLU A 390 8.35 -0.91 12.07
C GLU A 390 7.30 -2.04 12.08
N ASP A 391 6.49 -2.12 11.03
CA ASP A 391 5.60 -3.26 10.80
C ASP A 391 6.20 -4.14 9.71
N ALA A 392 6.72 -5.27 10.11
CA ALA A 392 7.23 -6.28 9.20
C ALA A 392 6.74 -7.67 9.63
N PRO A 393 6.42 -8.56 8.69
CA PRO A 393 6.16 -9.94 9.03
C PRO A 393 7.44 -10.64 9.48
N LEU A 394 7.30 -11.58 10.40
CA LEU A 394 8.37 -12.48 10.79
C LEU A 394 8.71 -13.37 9.59
N LYS A 395 9.97 -13.32 9.15
CA LYS A 395 10.45 -14.05 7.97
C LYS A 395 10.80 -15.51 8.33
N VAL A 396 9.77 -16.28 8.67
CA VAL A 396 9.86 -17.72 8.98
C VAL A 396 8.62 -18.39 8.39
N ASP A 397 8.84 -19.40 7.56
CA ASP A 397 7.78 -20.21 6.93
C ASP A 397 6.69 -19.31 6.31
N ASP A 398 7.09 -18.42 5.38
CA ASP A 398 6.23 -17.41 4.79
C ASP A 398 6.16 -17.47 3.25
N HIS A 399 6.72 -18.52 2.65
CA HIS A 399 6.93 -18.60 1.20
C HIS A 399 5.62 -18.74 0.39
N SER A 400 4.74 -19.61 0.84
CA SER A 400 3.43 -19.80 0.21
C SER A 400 2.51 -18.62 0.47
N ALA A 401 2.59 -18.03 1.68
CA ALA A 401 1.89 -16.81 2.03
C ALA A 401 2.36 -15.60 1.20
N ASP A 402 3.68 -15.48 0.95
CA ASP A 402 4.24 -14.44 0.10
C ASP A 402 3.85 -14.68 -1.38
N ALA A 403 3.88 -15.90 -1.89
CA ALA A 403 3.41 -16.23 -3.24
C ALA A 403 1.92 -15.86 -3.43
N LEU A 404 1.07 -16.17 -2.44
CA LEU A 404 -0.34 -15.76 -2.43
C LEU A 404 -0.46 -14.24 -2.42
N ARG A 405 0.28 -13.57 -1.55
CA ARG A 405 0.29 -12.11 -1.45
C ARG A 405 0.69 -11.44 -2.76
N TYR A 406 1.70 -11.97 -3.45
CA TYR A 406 2.14 -11.45 -4.75
C TYR A 406 1.03 -11.52 -5.79
N VAL A 407 0.37 -12.65 -5.96
CA VAL A 407 -0.67 -12.78 -6.99
C VAL A 407 -1.92 -11.99 -6.61
N VAL A 408 -2.36 -12.02 -5.37
CA VAL A 408 -3.53 -11.28 -4.90
C VAL A 408 -3.31 -9.77 -5.04
N HIS A 409 -2.17 -9.26 -4.59
CA HIS A 409 -1.92 -7.82 -4.63
C HIS A 409 -1.68 -7.30 -6.05
N SER A 410 -0.98 -8.06 -6.89
CA SER A 410 -0.72 -7.68 -8.29
C SER A 410 -1.99 -7.64 -9.14
N THR A 411 -3.00 -8.46 -8.81
CA THR A 411 -4.29 -8.51 -9.49
C THR A 411 -5.38 -7.66 -8.81
N ALA A 412 -5.02 -6.78 -7.88
CA ALA A 412 -6.00 -6.01 -7.10
C ALA A 412 -6.97 -5.19 -7.96
N HIS A 413 -6.57 -4.74 -9.14
CA HIS A 413 -7.42 -4.01 -10.09
C HIS A 413 -8.49 -4.90 -10.72
N GLU A 414 -8.27 -6.22 -10.76
CA GLU A 414 -9.17 -7.21 -11.36
C GLU A 414 -10.29 -7.63 -10.41
N TRP A 415 -9.99 -7.81 -9.12
CA TRP A 415 -10.92 -8.40 -8.16
C TRP A 415 -11.51 -7.42 -7.15
N ARG A 416 -11.02 -6.16 -7.07
CA ARG A 416 -11.47 -5.20 -6.06
C ARG A 416 -12.99 -4.98 -6.07
N HIS A 417 -13.63 -5.10 -7.21
CA HIS A 417 -15.09 -5.03 -7.34
C HIS A 417 -15.81 -6.16 -6.58
N LEU A 418 -15.15 -7.28 -6.31
CA LEU A 418 -15.75 -8.41 -5.57
C LEU A 418 -15.96 -8.07 -4.08
N LEU A 419 -15.23 -7.10 -3.53
CA LEU A 419 -15.41 -6.62 -2.16
C LEU A 419 -16.63 -5.70 -2.02
N THR A 420 -17.00 -4.99 -3.08
CA THR A 420 -18.14 -4.04 -3.09
C THR A 420 -19.43 -4.67 -3.60
N ALA A 421 -19.37 -5.83 -4.26
CA ALA A 421 -20.55 -6.55 -4.73
C ALA A 421 -21.31 -7.18 -3.56
N HIS A 422 -22.46 -6.59 -3.27
CA HIS A 422 -23.63 -7.06 -2.49
C HIS A 422 -23.36 -8.18 -1.47
N GLN A 423 -23.43 -7.87 -0.18
CA GLN A 423 -23.77 -8.89 0.82
C GLN A 423 -25.19 -9.40 0.46
N PRO A 424 -25.40 -10.70 0.21
CA PRO A 424 -26.74 -11.22 0.07
C PRO A 424 -27.52 -10.85 1.32
N THR A 425 -28.71 -10.28 1.14
CA THR A 425 -29.64 -10.02 2.23
C THR A 425 -29.94 -11.34 2.93
N GLU A 426 -30.22 -11.31 4.25
CA GLU A 426 -30.54 -12.52 5.02
C GLU A 426 -31.69 -13.35 4.40
N GLU A 427 -32.51 -12.77 3.51
CA GLU A 427 -33.53 -13.45 2.74
C GLU A 427 -32.99 -14.30 1.57
N GLU A 428 -31.85 -13.95 0.95
CA GLU A 428 -31.23 -14.73 -0.13
C GLU A 428 -30.37 -15.89 0.39
N ALA A 429 -29.99 -15.90 1.66
CA ALA A 429 -29.27 -16.98 2.31
C ALA A 429 -30.17 -18.07 2.88
N ALA A 430 -31.51 -17.92 2.77
CA ALA A 430 -32.54 -18.84 3.31
C ALA A 430 -33.29 -19.66 2.24
N VAL A 431 -32.79 -19.65 0.97
CA VAL A 431 -33.38 -20.44 -0.12
C VAL A 431 -32.49 -21.61 -0.54
#